data_1e5421ba9ec821db05aebfe4c052d40a
#
_entry.id   1e5421ba9ec821db05aebfe4c052d40a
#
_cell.length_a   1.000
_cell.length_b   1.000
_cell.length_c   1.000
_cell.angle_alpha   90.00
_cell.angle_beta   90.00
_cell.angle_gamma   90.00
#
_symmetry.space_group_name_H-M   'P 1'
#
loop_
_entity.id
_entity.type
_entity.pdbx_description
1 polymer ?
#
loop_
_entity_poly.entity_id
_entity_poly.type
_entity_poly.pdbx_seq_one_letter_code
_entity_poly.pdbx_strand_id
1 'polypeptide(L)'
;MNDVRNYQILKISGNKNFKRIINEIKKIDYITSASIENNKYVLHLEYSTDVIKNEEDIKKLEEDVTKAIREYEKKAQIIKVETIEKYRKVLYLNGLDCAHCAMRVETIAKRTINHEQIIVDFPTGRFIIETYDPSVLETLVADVTKIAKTVDDRITVAEVEQTKRRDFDNAKKMKPSQTILFILGIILTIIFYIINHKYANFPKILY
;
A
#
# COMPACT_ATOMS: atom_id res chain seq x y z
N MET A 1 0.20 25.47 26.44
CA MET A 1 0.10 25.34 24.97
C MET A 1 0.15 23.88 24.61
N ASN A 2 -0.62 23.41 23.62
CA ASN A 2 -0.65 21.98 23.27
C ASN A 2 0.00 21.76 21.91
N ASP A 3 0.66 20.62 21.75
CA ASP A 3 1.19 20.15 20.47
C ASP A 3 0.54 18.83 20.10
N VAL A 4 0.50 18.50 18.80
CA VAL A 4 -0.15 17.31 18.25
C VAL A 4 0.88 16.45 17.53
N ARG A 5 0.85 15.13 17.82
CA ARG A 5 1.65 14.13 17.11
C ARG A 5 0.81 12.96 16.66
N ASN A 6 1.19 12.41 15.53
CA ASN A 6 0.55 11.25 14.94
C ASN A 6 1.51 10.06 15.00
N TYR A 7 0.98 8.92 15.45
CA TYR A 7 1.72 7.67 15.51
C TYR A 7 0.94 6.58 14.84
N GLN A 8 1.57 5.79 14.00
CA GLN A 8 0.98 4.57 13.49
C GLN A 8 1.21 3.44 14.47
N ILE A 9 0.15 2.69 14.79
CA ILE A 9 0.23 1.52 15.67
C ILE A 9 0.40 0.29 14.79
N LEU A 10 1.49 -0.44 14.99
CA LEU A 10 1.84 -1.65 14.24
C LEU A 10 1.68 -2.90 15.10
N LYS A 11 1.59 -4.06 14.45
CA LYS A 11 1.58 -5.40 15.08
C LYS A 11 0.44 -5.58 16.10
N ILE A 12 -0.75 -5.09 15.76
CA ILE A 12 -1.96 -5.24 16.57
C ILE A 12 -2.94 -6.24 15.96
N SER A 13 -3.75 -6.87 16.82
CA SER A 13 -4.69 -7.91 16.42
C SER A 13 -6.02 -7.39 15.85
N GLY A 14 -6.17 -6.07 15.74
CA GLY A 14 -7.38 -5.39 15.26
C GLY A 14 -7.84 -4.27 16.20
N ASN A 15 -9.06 -3.78 15.99
CA ASN A 15 -9.56 -2.56 16.65
C ASN A 15 -10.36 -2.79 17.96
N LYS A 16 -10.53 -4.05 18.38
CA LYS A 16 -11.39 -4.41 19.54
C LYS A 16 -10.99 -3.71 20.83
N ASN A 17 -9.72 -3.46 21.02
CA ASN A 17 -9.16 -2.90 22.26
C ASN A 17 -8.98 -1.36 22.22
N PHE A 18 -9.24 -0.69 21.10
CA PHE A 18 -8.92 0.73 20.92
C PHE A 18 -9.55 1.64 21.96
N LYS A 19 -10.83 1.42 22.32
CA LYS A 19 -11.47 2.22 23.37
C LYS A 19 -10.76 2.08 24.72
N ARG A 20 -10.29 0.88 25.08
CA ARG A 20 -9.56 0.64 26.32
C ARG A 20 -8.19 1.28 26.28
N ILE A 21 -7.47 1.10 25.17
CA ILE A 21 -6.17 1.73 24.92
C ILE A 21 -6.26 3.25 25.04
N ILE A 22 -7.24 3.88 24.38
CA ILE A 22 -7.46 5.33 24.48
C ILE A 22 -7.69 5.76 25.92
N ASN A 23 -8.49 5.00 26.69
CA ASN A 23 -8.77 5.32 28.07
C ASN A 23 -7.51 5.21 28.95
N GLU A 24 -6.61 4.24 28.70
CA GLU A 24 -5.34 4.13 29.43
C GLU A 24 -4.40 5.28 29.05
N ILE A 25 -4.28 5.61 27.77
CA ILE A 25 -3.45 6.71 27.31
C ILE A 25 -3.90 8.04 27.93
N LYS A 26 -5.21 8.27 28.05
CA LYS A 26 -5.78 9.48 28.67
C LYS A 26 -5.54 9.60 30.17
N LYS A 27 -5.08 8.56 30.85
CA LYS A 27 -4.67 8.62 32.26
C LYS A 27 -3.27 9.20 32.46
N ILE A 28 -2.50 9.37 31.39
CA ILE A 28 -1.16 9.96 31.44
C ILE A 28 -1.32 11.48 31.60
N ASP A 29 -0.85 12.03 32.70
CA ASP A 29 -1.16 13.38 33.16
C ASP A 29 -0.86 14.50 32.15
N TYR A 30 0.11 14.31 31.26
CA TYR A 30 0.50 15.31 30.27
C TYR A 30 -0.18 15.12 28.90
N ILE A 31 -1.04 14.12 28.74
CA ILE A 31 -1.83 13.92 27.52
C ILE A 31 -3.18 14.61 27.71
N THR A 32 -3.47 15.56 26.84
CA THR A 32 -4.70 16.35 26.87
C THR A 32 -5.79 15.71 26.01
N SER A 33 -5.41 15.05 24.93
CA SER A 33 -6.35 14.31 24.07
C SER A 33 -5.68 13.12 23.40
N ALA A 34 -6.45 12.05 23.20
CA ALA A 34 -6.05 10.88 22.45
C ALA A 34 -7.22 10.33 21.64
N SER A 35 -6.99 10.03 20.38
CA SER A 35 -7.94 9.35 19.49
C SER A 35 -7.22 8.41 18.53
N ILE A 36 -7.90 7.33 18.11
CA ILE A 36 -7.36 6.37 17.12
C ILE A 36 -8.28 6.35 15.91
N GLU A 37 -7.71 6.60 14.74
CA GLU A 37 -8.38 6.41 13.46
C GLU A 37 -8.41 4.92 13.14
N ASN A 38 -9.58 4.29 13.33
CA ASN A 38 -9.75 2.82 13.32
C ASN A 38 -9.26 2.15 12.02
N ASN A 39 -9.49 2.78 10.87
CA ASN A 39 -9.19 2.19 9.57
C ASN A 39 -7.70 2.26 9.22
N LYS A 40 -6.99 3.22 9.76
CA LYS A 40 -5.58 3.45 9.47
C LYS A 40 -4.65 3.09 10.64
N TYR A 41 -5.23 2.74 11.79
CA TYR A 41 -4.49 2.44 13.01
C TYR A 41 -3.58 3.59 13.45
N VAL A 42 -4.03 4.82 13.22
CA VAL A 42 -3.28 6.03 13.56
C VAL A 42 -3.78 6.58 14.88
N LEU A 43 -2.86 6.73 15.81
CA LEU A 43 -3.06 7.38 17.10
C LEU A 43 -2.71 8.85 16.96
N HIS A 44 -3.69 9.69 17.17
CA HIS A 44 -3.54 11.14 17.30
C HIS A 44 -3.40 11.48 18.78
N LEU A 45 -2.28 12.06 19.16
CA LEU A 45 -1.98 12.50 20.53
C LEU A 45 -1.85 14.00 20.58
N GLU A 46 -2.53 14.61 21.55
CA GLU A 46 -2.34 15.99 21.93
C GLU A 46 -1.79 16.01 23.37
N TYR A 47 -0.70 16.73 23.59
CA TYR A 47 0.01 16.78 24.87
C TYR A 47 0.40 18.21 25.24
N SER A 48 0.63 18.44 26.54
CA SER A 48 1.02 19.74 27.08
C SER A 48 2.50 20.02 26.81
N THR A 49 2.80 21.12 26.12
CA THR A 49 4.17 21.59 25.90
C THR A 49 4.81 22.21 27.16
N ASP A 50 4.04 22.41 28.23
CA ASP A 50 4.57 22.86 29.51
C ASP A 50 5.36 21.75 30.21
N VAL A 51 5.02 20.49 29.93
CA VAL A 51 5.67 19.29 30.48
C VAL A 51 6.65 18.67 29.50
N ILE A 52 6.25 18.52 28.22
CA ILE A 52 7.06 17.93 27.15
C ILE A 52 7.78 19.05 26.40
N LYS A 53 9.09 19.23 26.68
CA LYS A 53 9.87 20.39 26.18
C LYS A 53 10.99 20.01 25.23
N ASN A 54 11.48 18.80 25.28
CA ASN A 54 12.67 18.35 24.56
C ASN A 54 12.48 16.93 24.00
N GLU A 55 13.46 16.44 23.24
CA GLU A 55 13.39 15.10 22.64
C GLU A 55 13.43 13.96 23.65
N GLU A 56 14.03 14.16 24.82
CA GLU A 56 14.04 13.17 25.91
C GLU A 56 12.64 13.00 26.49
N ASP A 57 11.93 14.09 26.72
CA ASP A 57 10.54 14.07 27.17
C ASP A 57 9.64 13.38 26.15
N ILE A 58 9.90 13.58 24.85
CA ILE A 58 9.17 12.93 23.76
C ILE A 58 9.42 11.41 23.77
N LYS A 59 10.65 10.96 23.95
CA LYS A 59 10.94 9.52 24.08
C LYS A 59 10.21 8.90 25.26
N LYS A 60 10.16 9.60 26.38
CA LYS A 60 9.42 9.15 27.55
C LYS A 60 7.92 9.07 27.26
N LEU A 61 7.35 10.06 26.56
CA LEU A 61 5.96 10.03 26.10
C LEU A 61 5.70 8.80 25.21
N GLU A 62 6.59 8.53 24.24
CA GLU A 62 6.48 7.36 23.38
C GLU A 62 6.57 6.03 24.14
N GLU A 63 7.42 5.95 25.16
CA GLU A 63 7.54 4.79 26.03
C GLU A 63 6.28 4.58 26.86
N ASP A 64 5.76 5.62 27.50
CA ASP A 64 4.55 5.56 28.33
C ASP A 64 3.33 5.19 27.51
N VAL A 65 3.17 5.77 26.32
CA VAL A 65 2.10 5.43 25.37
C VAL A 65 2.24 3.99 24.87
N THR A 66 3.45 3.57 24.52
CA THR A 66 3.70 2.19 24.08
C THR A 66 3.36 1.19 25.20
N LYS A 67 3.68 1.51 26.44
CA LYS A 67 3.35 0.68 27.61
C LYS A 67 1.84 0.56 27.78
N ALA A 68 1.10 1.66 27.68
CA ALA A 68 -0.36 1.65 27.77
C ALA A 68 -1.01 0.80 26.66
N ILE A 69 -0.46 0.85 25.44
CA ILE A 69 -0.95 0.03 24.32
C ILE A 69 -0.65 -1.45 24.57
N ARG A 70 0.56 -1.77 25.05
CA ARG A 70 1.02 -3.16 25.29
C ARG A 70 0.30 -3.89 26.43
N GLU A 71 -0.41 -3.20 27.26
CA GLU A 71 -1.32 -3.84 28.23
C GLU A 71 -2.41 -4.67 27.54
N TYR A 72 -2.85 -4.25 26.36
CA TYR A 72 -3.89 -4.91 25.59
C TYR A 72 -3.36 -5.61 24.33
N GLU A 73 -2.29 -5.09 23.73
CA GLU A 73 -1.68 -5.57 22.50
C GLU A 73 -0.17 -5.77 22.71
N LYS A 74 0.23 -6.92 23.28
CA LYS A 74 1.60 -7.19 23.77
C LYS A 74 2.73 -6.96 22.76
N LYS A 75 2.45 -7.12 21.45
CA LYS A 75 3.44 -6.96 20.38
C LYS A 75 3.40 -5.59 19.73
N ALA A 76 2.50 -4.71 20.17
CA ALA A 76 2.30 -3.41 19.53
C ALA A 76 3.58 -2.56 19.56
N GLN A 77 3.77 -1.82 18.48
CA GLN A 77 4.80 -0.82 18.29
C GLN A 77 4.16 0.45 17.77
N ILE A 78 4.72 1.61 18.12
CA ILE A 78 4.31 2.88 17.55
C ILE A 78 5.46 3.46 16.71
N ILE A 79 5.11 4.06 15.59
CA ILE A 79 6.05 4.79 14.72
C ILE A 79 5.47 6.17 14.49
N LYS A 80 6.28 7.23 14.73
CA LYS A 80 5.91 8.60 14.38
C LYS A 80 5.66 8.68 12.87
N VAL A 81 4.54 9.25 12.46
CA VAL A 81 4.19 9.42 11.06
C VAL A 81 3.83 10.87 10.77
N GLU A 82 4.39 11.40 9.69
CA GLU A 82 4.02 12.69 9.13
C GLU A 82 2.95 12.52 8.05
N THR A 83 3.05 11.43 7.29
CA THR A 83 2.09 11.01 6.28
C THR A 83 1.77 9.53 6.45
N ILE A 84 0.49 9.20 6.26
CA ILE A 84 0.02 7.82 6.35
C ILE A 84 0.11 7.20 4.97
N GLU A 85 0.98 6.21 4.82
CA GLU A 85 1.14 5.49 3.57
C GLU A 85 0.28 4.22 3.54
N LYS A 86 -0.34 3.99 2.39
CA LYS A 86 -1.10 2.78 2.12
C LYS A 86 -0.24 1.82 1.30
N TYR A 87 -0.02 0.66 1.87
CA TYR A 87 0.76 -0.41 1.24
C TYR A 87 -0.17 -1.38 0.52
N ARG A 88 0.25 -1.83 -0.66
CA ARG A 88 -0.46 -2.84 -1.44
C ARG A 88 0.49 -3.95 -1.84
N LYS A 89 0.06 -5.21 -1.60
CA LYS A 89 0.79 -6.40 -2.02
C LYS A 89 -0.13 -7.36 -2.78
N VAL A 90 0.42 -8.03 -3.76
CA VAL A 90 -0.28 -9.03 -4.56
C VAL A 90 0.48 -10.35 -4.48
N LEU A 91 -0.23 -11.40 -4.10
CA LEU A 91 0.25 -12.79 -4.13
C LEU A 91 -0.54 -13.57 -5.17
N TYR A 92 0.01 -14.68 -5.66
CA TYR A 92 -0.68 -15.61 -6.55
C TYR A 92 -1.01 -16.90 -5.80
N LEU A 93 -2.27 -17.31 -5.90
CA LEU A 93 -2.78 -18.59 -5.40
C LEU A 93 -2.83 -19.57 -6.56
N ASN A 94 -1.78 -20.34 -6.74
CA ASN A 94 -1.74 -21.38 -7.77
C ASN A 94 -2.50 -22.62 -7.28
N GLY A 95 -3.25 -23.27 -8.18
CA GLY A 95 -4.10 -24.42 -7.83
C GLY A 95 -5.47 -24.03 -7.26
N LEU A 96 -5.83 -22.74 -7.35
CA LEU A 96 -7.16 -22.25 -6.97
C LEU A 96 -8.13 -22.51 -8.14
N ASP A 97 -8.81 -23.68 -8.13
CA ASP A 97 -9.67 -24.14 -9.21
C ASP A 97 -11.18 -23.99 -8.91
N CYS A 98 -11.52 -23.41 -7.77
CA CYS A 98 -12.89 -23.35 -7.24
C CYS A 98 -13.21 -21.95 -6.71
N ALA A 99 -14.24 -21.30 -7.26
CA ALA A 99 -14.70 -19.98 -6.80
C ALA A 99 -15.11 -19.96 -5.32
N HIS A 100 -15.70 -21.05 -4.83
CA HIS A 100 -16.04 -21.19 -3.41
C HIS A 100 -14.78 -21.27 -2.54
N CYS A 101 -13.71 -21.91 -3.01
CA CYS A 101 -12.41 -21.96 -2.33
C CYS A 101 -11.81 -20.55 -2.24
N ALA A 102 -11.86 -19.77 -3.32
CA ALA A 102 -11.42 -18.36 -3.32
C ALA A 102 -12.14 -17.53 -2.26
N MET A 103 -13.47 -17.64 -2.22
CA MET A 103 -14.29 -16.93 -1.24
C MET A 103 -13.98 -17.36 0.21
N ARG A 104 -13.68 -18.64 0.45
CA ARG A 104 -13.29 -19.14 1.78
C ARG A 104 -11.93 -18.58 2.19
N VAL A 105 -10.93 -18.61 1.31
CA VAL A 105 -9.60 -17.99 1.58
C VAL A 105 -9.77 -16.53 1.92
N GLU A 106 -10.53 -15.77 1.12
CA GLU A 106 -10.79 -14.35 1.36
C GLU A 106 -11.47 -14.12 2.71
N THR A 107 -12.49 -14.89 3.04
CA THR A 107 -13.25 -14.75 4.28
C THR A 107 -12.37 -15.02 5.51
N ILE A 108 -11.53 -16.06 5.47
CA ILE A 108 -10.62 -16.39 6.57
C ILE A 108 -9.55 -15.29 6.69
N ALA A 109 -8.96 -14.87 5.57
CA ALA A 109 -7.95 -13.82 5.55
C ALA A 109 -8.48 -12.51 6.15
N LYS A 110 -9.68 -12.08 5.77
CA LYS A 110 -10.35 -10.90 6.34
C LYS A 110 -10.57 -10.97 7.85
N ARG A 111 -10.65 -12.16 8.42
CA ARG A 111 -10.84 -12.35 9.87
C ARG A 111 -9.54 -12.42 10.66
N THR A 112 -8.44 -12.81 10.00
CA THR A 112 -7.17 -13.16 10.66
C THR A 112 -6.04 -12.17 10.39
N ILE A 113 -6.04 -11.53 9.22
CA ILE A 113 -5.00 -10.59 8.82
C ILE A 113 -5.49 -9.16 9.03
N ASN A 114 -4.64 -8.31 9.59
CA ASN A 114 -4.93 -6.87 9.71
C ASN A 114 -4.87 -6.20 8.33
N HIS A 115 -5.95 -5.59 7.89
CA HIS A 115 -6.09 -5.06 6.53
C HIS A 115 -7.06 -3.89 6.45
N GLU A 116 -6.89 -3.05 5.45
CA GLU A 116 -7.91 -2.12 4.95
C GLU A 116 -8.81 -2.84 3.94
N GLN A 117 -8.20 -3.56 3.00
CA GLN A 117 -8.91 -4.31 1.99
C GLN A 117 -8.19 -5.63 1.66
N ILE A 118 -8.94 -6.71 1.55
CA ILE A 118 -8.49 -7.99 0.98
C ILE A 118 -9.47 -8.41 -0.11
N ILE A 119 -8.94 -8.80 -1.27
CA ILE A 119 -9.68 -9.32 -2.41
C ILE A 119 -8.97 -10.57 -2.92
N VAL A 120 -9.72 -11.64 -3.16
CA VAL A 120 -9.25 -12.81 -3.91
C VAL A 120 -9.92 -12.82 -5.27
N ASP A 121 -9.16 -12.46 -6.29
CA ASP A 121 -9.61 -12.49 -7.68
C ASP A 121 -9.45 -13.91 -8.23
N PHE A 122 -10.53 -14.66 -8.21
CA PHE A 122 -10.56 -16.07 -8.63
C PHE A 122 -10.10 -16.27 -10.08
N PRO A 123 -10.59 -15.50 -11.10
CA PRO A 123 -10.18 -15.69 -12.49
C PRO A 123 -8.69 -15.55 -12.75
N THR A 124 -8.01 -14.72 -11.96
CA THR A 124 -6.56 -14.49 -12.11
C THR A 124 -5.72 -15.16 -11.04
N GLY A 125 -6.34 -15.81 -10.05
CA GLY A 125 -5.68 -16.42 -8.90
C GLY A 125 -4.95 -15.40 -8.02
N ARG A 126 -5.31 -14.11 -8.05
CA ARG A 126 -4.63 -13.07 -7.28
C ARG A 126 -5.25 -12.88 -5.91
N PHE A 127 -4.39 -12.87 -4.90
CA PHE A 127 -4.71 -12.39 -3.56
C PHE A 127 -4.13 -10.98 -3.42
N ILE A 128 -5.00 -10.00 -3.24
CA ILE A 128 -4.65 -8.59 -3.16
C ILE A 128 -4.93 -8.12 -1.75
N ILE A 129 -3.96 -7.52 -1.10
CA ILE A 129 -4.11 -6.87 0.21
C ILE A 129 -3.72 -5.41 0.13
N GLU A 130 -4.50 -4.57 0.82
CA GLU A 130 -4.18 -3.19 1.13
C GLU A 130 -4.20 -3.01 2.64
N THR A 131 -3.15 -2.41 3.18
CA THR A 131 -3.00 -2.19 4.62
C THR A 131 -2.21 -0.93 4.89
N TYR A 132 -2.43 -0.35 6.06
CA TYR A 132 -1.61 0.75 6.58
C TYR A 132 -0.51 0.25 7.54
N ASP A 133 -0.51 -1.05 7.87
CA ASP A 133 0.52 -1.68 8.70
C ASP A 133 1.53 -2.46 7.84
N PRO A 134 2.73 -1.92 7.56
CA PRO A 134 3.73 -2.59 6.75
C PRO A 134 4.23 -3.91 7.36
N SER A 135 4.12 -4.09 8.68
CA SER A 135 4.57 -5.31 9.35
C SER A 135 3.73 -6.54 8.96
N VAL A 136 2.49 -6.33 8.49
CA VAL A 136 1.63 -7.40 7.96
C VAL A 136 2.24 -8.00 6.69
N LEU A 137 2.93 -7.19 5.89
CA LEU A 137 3.52 -7.64 4.63
C LEU A 137 4.73 -8.56 4.83
N GLU A 138 5.39 -8.49 5.98
CA GLU A 138 6.54 -9.34 6.33
C GLU A 138 6.12 -10.81 6.51
N THR A 139 4.95 -11.04 7.13
CA THR A 139 4.44 -12.39 7.42
C THR A 139 3.39 -12.87 6.41
N LEU A 140 2.98 -12.00 5.49
CA LEU A 140 1.82 -12.21 4.62
C LEU A 140 1.86 -13.53 3.85
N VAL A 141 3.01 -13.88 3.27
CA VAL A 141 3.15 -15.12 2.48
C VAL A 141 2.91 -16.35 3.35
N ALA A 142 3.47 -16.36 4.57
CA ALA A 142 3.32 -17.46 5.51
C ALA A 142 1.85 -17.57 6.00
N ASP A 143 1.23 -16.44 6.31
CA ASP A 143 -0.15 -16.39 6.81
C ASP A 143 -1.13 -16.81 5.72
N VAL A 144 -0.99 -16.30 4.51
CA VAL A 144 -1.84 -16.68 3.37
C VAL A 144 -1.64 -18.15 2.98
N THR A 145 -0.39 -18.65 3.04
CA THR A 145 -0.09 -20.06 2.79
C THR A 145 -0.81 -20.97 3.81
N LYS A 146 -0.76 -20.59 5.08
CA LYS A 146 -1.47 -21.33 6.14
C LYS A 146 -2.98 -21.32 5.90
N ILE A 147 -3.55 -20.16 5.58
CA ILE A 147 -4.98 -20.02 5.27
C ILE A 147 -5.37 -20.86 4.05
N ALA A 148 -4.62 -20.74 2.95
CA ALA A 148 -4.87 -21.46 1.72
C ALA A 148 -4.91 -22.98 1.95
N LYS A 149 -3.94 -23.53 2.69
CA LYS A 149 -3.88 -24.96 3.06
C LYS A 149 -5.03 -25.43 3.96
N THR A 150 -5.64 -24.55 4.76
CA THR A 150 -6.84 -24.92 5.52
C THR A 150 -8.08 -25.07 4.64
N VAL A 151 -8.04 -24.49 3.44
CA VAL A 151 -9.14 -24.57 2.45
C VAL A 151 -8.91 -25.70 1.47
N ASP A 152 -7.70 -25.81 0.91
CA ASP A 152 -7.30 -26.88 0.00
C ASP A 152 -5.76 -27.01 -0.01
N ASP A 153 -5.25 -28.22 0.27
CA ASP A 153 -3.82 -28.50 0.37
C ASP A 153 -3.06 -28.31 -0.96
N ARG A 154 -3.77 -28.33 -2.09
CA ARG A 154 -3.21 -28.13 -3.43
C ARG A 154 -2.87 -26.67 -3.73
N ILE A 155 -3.45 -25.73 -2.97
CA ILE A 155 -3.20 -24.31 -3.20
C ILE A 155 -1.80 -23.96 -2.71
N THR A 156 -1.01 -23.39 -3.60
CA THR A 156 0.32 -22.85 -3.29
C THR A 156 0.36 -21.34 -3.48
N VAL A 157 1.08 -20.66 -2.60
CA VAL A 157 1.20 -19.20 -2.61
C VAL A 157 2.54 -18.79 -3.20
N ALA A 158 2.53 -17.95 -4.21
CA ALA A 158 3.71 -17.38 -4.83
C ALA A 158 3.71 -15.85 -4.72
N GLU A 159 4.86 -15.29 -4.37
CA GLU A 159 5.10 -13.85 -4.44
C GLU A 159 5.56 -13.50 -5.85
N VAL A 160 4.96 -12.48 -6.46
CA VAL A 160 5.49 -11.94 -7.71
C VAL A 160 6.64 -11.03 -7.35
N GLU A 161 7.85 -11.46 -7.61
CA GLU A 161 8.97 -10.53 -7.63
C GLU A 161 8.61 -9.34 -8.53
N GLN A 162 8.84 -8.13 -8.05
CA GLN A 162 8.55 -6.86 -8.76
C GLN A 162 9.28 -6.73 -10.11
N THR A 163 10.09 -7.72 -10.47
CA THR A 163 10.81 -7.82 -11.75
C THR A 163 9.86 -7.76 -12.95
N LYS A 164 8.65 -8.32 -12.86
CA LYS A 164 7.69 -8.27 -13.99
C LYS A 164 6.98 -6.94 -14.18
N ARG A 165 6.90 -6.07 -13.17
CA ARG A 165 6.34 -4.71 -13.36
C ARG A 165 7.26 -3.83 -14.19
N ARG A 166 8.58 -3.97 -14.05
CA ARG A 166 9.55 -3.26 -14.91
C ARG A 166 9.42 -3.66 -16.38
N ASP A 167 9.06 -4.91 -16.64
CA ASP A 167 8.91 -5.39 -18.02
C ASP A 167 7.61 -4.89 -18.67
N PHE A 168 6.51 -4.72 -17.93
CA PHE A 168 5.28 -4.12 -18.45
C PHE A 168 5.39 -2.61 -18.66
N ASP A 169 6.07 -1.89 -17.77
CA ASP A 169 6.32 -0.46 -17.95
C ASP A 169 7.39 -0.20 -19.02
N ASN A 170 8.36 -1.11 -19.18
CA ASN A 170 9.34 -1.06 -20.27
C ASN A 170 8.78 -1.52 -21.62
N ALA A 171 7.77 -2.42 -21.64
CA ALA A 171 7.08 -2.79 -22.87
C ALA A 171 6.24 -1.65 -23.44
N LYS A 172 5.85 -0.67 -22.61
CA LYS A 172 5.13 0.54 -23.02
C LYS A 172 6.07 1.66 -23.50
N LYS A 173 7.39 1.56 -23.20
CA LYS A 173 8.40 2.44 -23.80
C LYS A 173 8.81 1.86 -25.16
N MET A 174 8.35 2.48 -26.22
CA MET A 174 8.83 2.15 -27.60
C MET A 174 10.34 2.14 -27.59
N LYS A 175 10.93 1.06 -28.14
CA LYS A 175 12.39 0.97 -28.30
C LYS A 175 12.89 2.23 -29.00
N PRO A 176 14.00 2.84 -28.59
CA PRO A 176 14.47 4.10 -29.17
C PRO A 176 14.64 4.02 -30.70
N SER A 177 14.93 2.85 -31.25
CA SER A 177 14.95 2.62 -32.69
C SER A 177 13.57 2.76 -33.35
N GLN A 178 12.48 2.37 -32.70
CA GLN A 178 11.13 2.51 -33.25
C GLN A 178 10.65 3.97 -33.18
N THR A 179 11.04 4.70 -32.13
CA THR A 179 10.73 6.13 -32.02
C THR A 179 11.45 6.93 -33.09
N ILE A 180 12.72 6.61 -33.41
CA ILE A 180 13.49 7.23 -34.47
C ILE A 180 12.86 6.95 -35.83
N LEU A 181 12.42 5.71 -36.11
CA LEU A 181 11.73 5.34 -37.35
C LEU A 181 10.41 6.13 -37.55
N PHE A 182 9.65 6.30 -36.44
CA PHE A 182 8.40 7.06 -36.45
C PHE A 182 8.63 8.54 -36.73
N ILE A 183 9.64 9.15 -36.12
CA ILE A 183 10.03 10.56 -36.38
C ILE A 183 10.52 10.72 -37.79
N LEU A 184 11.31 9.79 -38.31
CA LEU A 184 11.81 9.79 -39.68
C LEU A 184 10.67 9.70 -40.70
N GLY A 185 9.64 8.88 -40.45
CA GLY A 185 8.42 8.79 -41.24
C GLY A 185 7.65 10.11 -41.29
N ILE A 186 7.49 10.77 -40.12
CA ILE A 186 6.80 12.08 -40.07
C ILE A 186 7.60 13.14 -40.85
N ILE A 187 8.92 13.17 -40.72
CA ILE A 187 9.76 14.13 -41.45
C ILE A 187 9.64 13.90 -42.96
N LEU A 188 9.69 12.64 -43.43
CA LEU A 188 9.51 12.30 -44.86
C LEU A 188 8.14 12.73 -45.40
N THR A 189 7.06 12.54 -44.66
CA THR A 189 5.72 12.98 -45.06
C THR A 189 5.62 14.50 -45.15
N ILE A 190 6.24 15.23 -44.24
CA ILE A 190 6.27 16.71 -44.28
C ILE A 190 7.09 17.19 -45.48
N ILE A 191 8.25 16.60 -45.73
CA ILE A 191 9.09 16.93 -46.90
C ILE A 191 8.32 16.66 -48.19
N PHE A 192 7.66 15.49 -48.31
CA PHE A 192 6.84 15.15 -49.46
C PHE A 192 5.69 16.13 -49.68
N TYR A 193 5.02 16.56 -48.62
CA TYR A 193 3.96 17.56 -48.68
C TYR A 193 4.47 18.92 -49.15
N ILE A 194 5.63 19.38 -48.66
CA ILE A 194 6.24 20.65 -49.06
C ILE A 194 6.64 20.63 -50.55
N ILE A 195 7.26 19.52 -50.99
CA ILE A 195 7.68 19.32 -52.37
C ILE A 195 6.44 19.34 -53.29
N ASN A 196 5.41 18.57 -52.91
CA ASN A 196 4.19 18.49 -53.72
C ASN A 196 3.46 19.83 -53.82
N HIS A 197 3.40 20.58 -52.69
CA HIS A 197 2.82 21.92 -52.64
C HIS A 197 3.62 22.95 -53.46
N LYS A 198 4.95 22.83 -53.46
CA LYS A 198 5.84 23.75 -54.19
C LYS A 198 5.87 23.45 -55.70
N TYR A 199 5.75 22.17 -56.08
CA TYR A 199 5.72 21.78 -57.51
C TYR A 199 4.32 21.76 -58.11
N ALA A 200 3.25 21.68 -57.32
CA ALA A 200 1.86 21.84 -57.82
C ALA A 200 1.55 23.26 -58.31
N ASN A 201 2.39 24.24 -57.95
CA ASN A 201 2.27 25.64 -58.40
C ASN A 201 3.13 25.98 -59.62
N PHE A 202 3.74 24.99 -60.31
CA PHE A 202 4.35 25.27 -61.59
C PHE A 202 3.30 25.37 -62.65
N PRO A 203 3.20 26.53 -63.38
CA PRO A 203 2.24 26.67 -64.46
C PRO A 203 2.59 25.64 -65.51
N LYS A 204 1.58 24.88 -65.98
CA LYS A 204 1.67 24.10 -67.21
C LYS A 204 1.86 25.06 -68.34
N ILE A 205 3.10 25.36 -68.68
CA ILE A 205 3.44 25.98 -69.98
C ILE A 205 3.74 24.80 -70.93
N LEU A 206 2.98 24.73 -71.95
CA LEU A 206 3.02 23.98 -73.21
C LEU A 206 1.98 22.84 -73.32
N TYR A 207 0.91 23.06 -73.98
CA TYR A 207 0.66 22.85 -75.43
C TYR A 207 -0.46 23.76 -75.89
#